data_9a8a7b60b946cb21e70d7218fe6c42ce
#
_entry.id   9a8a7b60b946cb21e70d7218fe6c42ce
#
_cell.length_a   1.000
_cell.length_b   1.000
_cell.length_c   1.000
_cell.angle_alpha   90.00
_cell.angle_beta   90.00
_cell.angle_gamma   90.00
#
_symmetry.space_group_name_H-M   'P 1'
#
loop_
_entity.id
_entity.type
_entity.pdbx_description
1 polymer ?
#
loop_
_entity_poly.entity_id
_entity_poly.type
_entity_poly.pdbx_seq_one_letter_code
_entity_poly.pdbx_strand_id
1 'polypeptide(L)'
;MRRFTLAGALTLVLALSACGGAAEPTTAAADEAAGPKTVTNCGQQYSYRQAPQRIVTSSTPATEIILALGQRDRLVGTVAPGELLPEYADDMQGVTIIAKKAFPPPSKETVLAARPELVVSAYPDDYGPKALGDRAKLAEEGVNSYLLSGACQGRKATVDDTYADLKNLGDLLGATDQAEALVTKLRGEIDSVKPVSGNPKVFVYSGGKDKPTTPGSQALVDDLLRRAGAANAFPEVTGFGQVNWEELVKRNPDAILIEDQAFEPADAAIAFLTSYPPIQGVTAVKEKRFIVVPVNDNQPGLRSGRALQTIVAGLG
;
A
#
# COMPACT_ATOMS: atom_id res chain seq x y z
N MET A 1 -12.81 -88.79 -27.45
CA MET A 1 -13.23 -89.12 -28.86
C MET A 1 -13.28 -87.80 -29.65
N ARG A 2 -12.60 -87.81 -30.80
CA ARG A 2 -12.65 -86.86 -31.96
C ARG A 2 -12.28 -85.39 -31.61
N ARG A 3 -11.10 -84.86 -31.90
CA ARG A 3 -10.43 -84.54 -33.17
C ARG A 3 -11.36 -83.82 -34.14
N PHE A 4 -11.05 -82.50 -34.43
CA PHE A 4 -10.76 -82.04 -35.77
C PHE A 4 -10.25 -80.61 -35.80
N THR A 5 -9.19 -80.42 -36.36
CA THR A 5 -8.29 -79.48 -36.98
C THR A 5 -8.91 -78.64 -38.11
N LEU A 6 -8.20 -77.64 -38.45
CA LEU A 6 -7.91 -76.89 -39.73
C LEU A 6 -8.39 -75.42 -39.67
N ALA A 7 -7.54 -74.53 -39.77
CA ALA A 7 -6.68 -73.99 -40.83
C ALA A 7 -7.27 -72.73 -41.47
N GLY A 8 -6.57 -71.68 -41.33
CA GLY A 8 -5.89 -70.87 -42.36
C GLY A 8 -6.75 -69.88 -43.12
N ALA A 9 -6.41 -68.64 -42.99
CA ALA A 9 -6.27 -67.76 -44.15
C ALA A 9 -5.66 -66.41 -43.76
N LEU A 10 -4.48 -66.22 -44.36
CA LEU A 10 -3.71 -64.99 -44.38
C LEU A 10 -4.31 -64.07 -45.48
N THR A 11 -4.75 -62.87 -45.13
CA THR A 11 -5.01 -61.85 -46.14
C THR A 11 -4.34 -60.53 -45.73
N LEU A 12 -3.34 -60.23 -46.50
CA LEU A 12 -2.55 -59.01 -46.50
C LEU A 12 -3.37 -57.93 -47.22
N VAL A 13 -3.68 -56.80 -46.58
CA VAL A 13 -4.20 -55.60 -47.25
C VAL A 13 -3.31 -54.43 -46.92
N LEU A 14 -2.56 -53.97 -47.89
CA LEU A 14 -1.95 -52.65 -47.91
C LEU A 14 -3.04 -51.61 -47.95
N ALA A 15 -2.91 -50.58 -47.11
CA ALA A 15 -3.68 -49.38 -47.31
C ALA A 15 -2.95 -48.11 -46.93
N LEU A 16 -3.06 -47.20 -47.76
CA LEU A 16 -2.51 -45.88 -47.96
C LEU A 16 -2.55 -44.97 -46.73
N SER A 17 -1.44 -44.25 -46.64
CA SER A 17 -1.27 -43.03 -45.86
C SER A 17 -2.26 -41.94 -46.30
N ALA A 18 -3.01 -41.38 -45.33
CA ALA A 18 -3.65 -40.09 -45.48
C ALA A 18 -3.26 -39.24 -44.26
N CYS A 19 -2.37 -38.25 -44.51
CA CYS A 19 -2.13 -37.14 -43.59
C CYS A 19 -3.40 -36.32 -43.42
N GLY A 20 -3.97 -36.34 -42.23
CA GLY A 20 -4.98 -35.40 -41.77
C GLY A 20 -4.57 -34.96 -40.38
N GLY A 21 -3.86 -33.84 -40.27
CA GLY A 21 -3.52 -33.20 -39.02
C GLY A 21 -4.80 -32.70 -38.37
N ALA A 22 -5.33 -33.45 -37.42
CA ALA A 22 -6.26 -32.92 -36.43
C ALA A 22 -5.41 -32.14 -35.40
N ALA A 23 -5.56 -30.82 -35.42
CA ALA A 23 -5.09 -30.01 -34.30
C ALA A 23 -5.81 -30.50 -33.02
N GLU A 24 -5.06 -31.11 -32.12
CA GLU A 24 -5.52 -31.34 -30.77
C GLU A 24 -5.88 -29.97 -30.16
N PRO A 25 -7.04 -29.81 -29.52
CA PRO A 25 -7.33 -28.62 -28.76
C PRO A 25 -6.28 -28.57 -27.64
N THR A 26 -5.43 -27.54 -27.68
CA THR A 26 -4.59 -27.17 -26.55
C THR A 26 -5.54 -26.93 -25.41
N THR A 27 -5.69 -27.88 -24.49
CA THR A 27 -6.29 -27.65 -23.19
C THR A 27 -5.46 -26.56 -22.54
N ALA A 28 -6.06 -25.37 -22.45
CA ALA A 28 -5.56 -24.34 -21.58
C ALA A 28 -5.28 -25.03 -20.23
N ALA A 29 -4.04 -24.94 -19.78
CA ALA A 29 -3.64 -25.43 -18.48
C ALA A 29 -4.61 -24.80 -17.49
N ALA A 30 -5.50 -25.61 -16.91
CA ALA A 30 -6.26 -25.19 -15.76
C ALA A 30 -5.21 -24.77 -14.72
N ASP A 31 -5.30 -23.52 -14.29
CA ASP A 31 -4.54 -22.95 -13.19
C ASP A 31 -4.68 -23.95 -12.04
N GLU A 32 -3.64 -24.73 -11.78
CA GLU A 32 -3.63 -25.67 -10.64
C GLU A 32 -3.85 -24.77 -9.43
N ALA A 33 -5.01 -24.91 -8.81
CA ALA A 33 -5.41 -24.12 -7.65
C ALA A 33 -4.30 -24.23 -6.60
N ALA A 34 -3.46 -23.22 -6.53
CA ALA A 34 -2.39 -23.16 -5.56
C ALA A 34 -3.02 -23.40 -4.18
N GLY A 35 -2.48 -24.38 -3.44
CA GLY A 35 -3.01 -24.75 -2.13
C GLY A 35 -3.11 -23.57 -1.16
N PRO A 36 -3.65 -23.79 0.05
CA PRO A 36 -3.82 -22.73 1.03
C PRO A 36 -2.51 -21.97 1.27
N LYS A 37 -2.55 -20.64 1.19
CA LYS A 37 -1.41 -19.77 1.46
C LYS A 37 -1.54 -19.17 2.85
N THR A 38 -0.41 -19.06 3.56
CA THR A 38 -0.36 -18.42 4.87
C THR A 38 0.53 -17.20 4.78
N VAL A 39 0.00 -16.06 5.20
CA VAL A 39 0.71 -14.78 5.22
C VAL A 39 0.81 -14.28 6.66
N THR A 40 2.01 -13.88 7.07
CA THR A 40 2.21 -13.18 8.34
C THR A 40 2.00 -11.69 8.13
N ASN A 41 1.01 -11.10 8.81
CA ASN A 41 0.68 -9.69 8.70
C ASN A 41 0.39 -9.09 10.09
N CYS A 42 1.07 -8.00 10.44
CA CYS A 42 1.01 -7.39 11.78
C CYS A 42 1.27 -8.37 12.93
N GLY A 43 2.21 -9.31 12.75
CA GLY A 43 2.60 -10.29 13.77
C GLY A 43 1.63 -11.47 13.95
N GLN A 44 0.57 -11.55 13.12
CA GLN A 44 -0.38 -12.65 13.13
C GLN A 44 -0.37 -13.40 11.79
N GLN A 45 -0.67 -14.69 11.83
CA GLN A 45 -0.81 -15.52 10.64
C GLN A 45 -2.25 -15.56 10.16
N TYR A 46 -2.42 -15.34 8.87
CA TYR A 46 -3.71 -15.41 8.18
C TYR A 46 -3.63 -16.45 7.07
N SER A 47 -4.58 -17.38 7.04
CA SER A 47 -4.64 -18.45 6.04
C SER A 47 -5.70 -18.14 4.98
N TYR A 48 -5.30 -18.19 3.73
CA TYR A 48 -6.14 -17.98 2.56
C TYR A 48 -6.30 -19.30 1.84
N ARG A 49 -7.52 -19.80 1.73
CA ARG A 49 -7.78 -21.11 1.09
C ARG A 49 -7.48 -21.11 -0.40
N GLN A 50 -7.66 -19.98 -1.04
CA GLN A 50 -7.38 -19.71 -2.45
C GLN A 50 -7.03 -18.23 -2.65
N ALA A 51 -6.47 -17.90 -3.81
CA ALA A 51 -6.22 -16.51 -4.16
C ALA A 51 -7.55 -15.73 -4.25
N PRO A 52 -7.71 -14.62 -3.50
CA PRO A 52 -8.94 -13.82 -3.52
C PRO A 52 -9.25 -13.29 -4.93
N GLN A 53 -10.50 -13.43 -5.36
CA GLN A 53 -10.99 -12.95 -6.66
C GLN A 53 -11.78 -11.63 -6.54
N ARG A 54 -12.15 -11.25 -5.31
CA ARG A 54 -12.93 -10.05 -5.04
C ARG A 54 -12.24 -9.23 -3.96
N ILE A 55 -11.58 -8.16 -4.38
CA ILE A 55 -10.78 -7.31 -3.51
C ILE A 55 -11.49 -5.97 -3.33
N VAL A 56 -11.56 -5.51 -2.08
CA VAL A 56 -11.89 -4.14 -1.74
C VAL A 56 -10.65 -3.49 -1.14
N THR A 57 -10.34 -2.26 -1.54
CA THR A 57 -9.28 -1.46 -0.96
C THR A 57 -9.84 -0.30 -0.15
N SER A 58 -9.15 0.10 0.92
CA SER A 58 -9.55 1.20 1.78
C SER A 58 -8.37 2.14 2.02
N SER A 59 -7.90 2.76 0.97
CA SER A 59 -6.93 3.87 0.93
C SER A 59 -6.33 4.00 -0.47
N THR A 60 -5.75 5.15 -0.78
CA THR A 60 -4.97 5.36 -2.02
C THR A 60 -3.80 4.37 -2.13
N PRO A 61 -2.92 4.22 -1.12
CA PRO A 61 -1.79 3.28 -1.23
C PRO A 61 -2.20 1.83 -1.45
N ALA A 62 -3.26 1.36 -0.77
CA ALA A 62 -3.76 0.01 -0.96
C ALA A 62 -4.30 -0.21 -2.37
N THR A 63 -5.02 0.79 -2.92
CA THR A 63 -5.53 0.74 -4.29
C THR A 63 -4.39 0.67 -5.30
N GLU A 64 -3.39 1.53 -5.17
CA GLU A 64 -2.23 1.55 -6.06
C GLU A 64 -1.43 0.25 -6.03
N ILE A 65 -1.22 -0.36 -4.87
CA ILE A 65 -0.53 -1.65 -4.74
C ILE A 65 -1.30 -2.74 -5.50
N ILE A 66 -2.63 -2.82 -5.35
CA ILE A 66 -3.44 -3.82 -6.07
C ILE A 66 -3.40 -3.61 -7.58
N LEU A 67 -3.48 -2.36 -8.03
CA LEU A 67 -3.37 -2.01 -9.46
C LEU A 67 -1.96 -2.33 -10.02
N ALA A 68 -0.91 -1.94 -9.29
CA ALA A 68 0.48 -2.19 -9.66
C ALA A 68 0.82 -3.68 -9.79
N LEU A 69 0.18 -4.52 -8.96
CA LEU A 69 0.28 -5.98 -9.05
C LEU A 69 -0.53 -6.57 -10.22
N GLY A 70 -1.17 -5.73 -11.07
CA GLY A 70 -1.97 -6.18 -12.20
C GLY A 70 -3.31 -6.81 -11.81
N GLN A 71 -3.83 -6.52 -10.63
CA GLN A 71 -5.03 -7.16 -10.10
C GLN A 71 -6.31 -6.32 -10.28
N ARG A 72 -6.32 -5.46 -11.30
CA ARG A 72 -7.43 -4.58 -11.64
C ARG A 72 -8.78 -5.30 -11.71
N ASP A 73 -8.82 -6.45 -12.37
CA ASP A 73 -10.06 -7.19 -12.61
C ASP A 73 -10.66 -7.81 -11.34
N ARG A 74 -9.83 -7.97 -10.30
CA ARG A 74 -10.27 -8.43 -8.98
C ARG A 74 -10.73 -7.29 -8.07
N LEU A 75 -10.43 -6.03 -8.42
CA LEU A 75 -10.81 -4.86 -7.63
C LEU A 75 -12.29 -4.52 -7.84
N VAL A 76 -13.15 -4.94 -6.91
CA VAL A 76 -14.60 -4.78 -6.98
C VAL A 76 -15.10 -3.49 -6.34
N GLY A 77 -14.27 -2.85 -5.51
CA GLY A 77 -14.62 -1.58 -4.88
C GLY A 77 -13.47 -0.97 -4.10
N THR A 78 -13.58 0.32 -3.83
CA THR A 78 -12.58 1.05 -3.03
C THR A 78 -13.24 2.11 -2.16
N VAL A 79 -12.61 2.38 -1.03
CA VAL A 79 -12.96 3.47 -0.11
C VAL A 79 -11.93 4.58 -0.25
N ALA A 80 -12.39 5.80 -0.51
CA ALA A 80 -11.57 7.00 -0.56
C ALA A 80 -10.25 6.81 -1.35
N PRO A 81 -10.30 6.42 -2.64
CA PRO A 81 -9.09 6.14 -3.40
C PRO A 81 -8.20 7.38 -3.59
N GLY A 82 -8.75 8.60 -3.37
CA GLY A 82 -8.03 9.85 -3.59
C GLY A 82 -7.57 10.03 -5.04
N GLU A 83 -6.51 10.82 -5.21
CA GLU A 83 -5.81 10.95 -6.48
C GLU A 83 -4.73 9.86 -6.57
N LEU A 84 -4.89 8.99 -7.56
CA LEU A 84 -3.94 7.91 -7.84
C LEU A 84 -2.73 8.43 -8.62
N LEU A 85 -1.67 7.64 -8.63
CA LEU A 85 -0.57 7.85 -9.57
C LEU A 85 -1.10 7.87 -11.00
N PRO A 86 -0.58 8.75 -11.89
CA PRO A 86 -1.10 8.92 -13.25
C PRO A 86 -1.21 7.61 -14.04
N GLU A 87 -0.27 6.69 -13.84
CA GLU A 87 -0.26 5.39 -14.50
C GLU A 87 -1.42 4.47 -14.11
N TYR A 88 -2.15 4.76 -13.01
CA TYR A 88 -3.27 3.96 -12.51
C TYR A 88 -4.61 4.70 -12.58
N ALA A 89 -4.64 5.96 -13.04
CA ALA A 89 -5.85 6.77 -13.03
C ALA A 89 -6.97 6.17 -13.88
N ASP A 90 -6.63 5.64 -15.07
CA ASP A 90 -7.58 5.03 -15.99
C ASP A 90 -8.06 3.65 -15.51
N ASP A 91 -7.30 2.97 -14.65
CA ASP A 91 -7.65 1.66 -14.10
C ASP A 91 -8.85 1.71 -13.16
N MET A 92 -9.25 2.89 -12.70
CA MET A 92 -10.43 3.07 -11.85
C MET A 92 -11.76 3.04 -12.61
N GLN A 93 -11.73 3.02 -13.93
CA GLN A 93 -12.96 3.00 -14.72
C GLN A 93 -13.79 1.73 -14.42
N GLY A 94 -15.03 1.92 -13.94
CA GLY A 94 -15.92 0.82 -13.56
C GLY A 94 -15.69 0.22 -12.17
N VAL A 95 -14.70 0.70 -11.39
CA VAL A 95 -14.55 0.32 -9.98
C VAL A 95 -15.57 1.07 -9.12
N THR A 96 -16.26 0.35 -8.23
CA THR A 96 -17.24 0.96 -7.33
C THR A 96 -16.55 1.81 -6.26
N ILE A 97 -16.91 3.08 -6.17
CA ILE A 97 -16.50 3.91 -5.02
C ILE A 97 -17.49 3.67 -3.88
N ILE A 98 -17.08 2.86 -2.90
CA ILE A 98 -17.89 2.45 -1.75
C ILE A 98 -18.16 3.65 -0.83
N ALA A 99 -17.14 4.45 -0.56
CA ALA A 99 -17.25 5.71 0.16
C ALA A 99 -16.20 6.69 -0.34
N LYS A 100 -16.56 7.99 -0.35
CA LYS A 100 -15.65 9.07 -0.81
C LYS A 100 -14.69 9.56 0.27
N LYS A 101 -14.92 9.20 1.52
CA LYS A 101 -14.10 9.58 2.68
C LYS A 101 -13.66 8.35 3.43
N ALA A 102 -12.41 8.36 3.90
CA ALA A 102 -11.87 7.30 4.75
C ALA A 102 -12.32 7.46 6.22
N PHE A 103 -12.59 8.69 6.66
CA PHE A 103 -12.97 8.98 8.04
C PHE A 103 -14.29 9.76 8.14
N PRO A 104 -15.21 9.33 9.04
CA PRO A 104 -15.15 8.05 9.75
C PRO A 104 -15.17 6.88 8.75
N PRO A 105 -14.58 5.71 9.09
CA PRO A 105 -14.58 4.56 8.20
C PRO A 105 -16.03 4.10 7.92
N PRO A 106 -16.31 3.56 6.71
CA PRO A 106 -17.63 3.05 6.39
C PRO A 106 -18.01 1.86 7.28
N SER A 107 -19.31 1.65 7.48
CA SER A 107 -19.78 0.50 8.27
C SER A 107 -19.42 -0.82 7.61
N LYS A 108 -19.39 -1.89 8.40
CA LYS A 108 -19.16 -3.26 7.93
C LYS A 108 -20.13 -3.64 6.80
N GLU A 109 -21.41 -3.36 6.98
CA GLU A 109 -22.46 -3.67 6.00
C GLU A 109 -22.21 -2.97 4.66
N THR A 110 -21.75 -1.71 4.72
CA THR A 110 -21.45 -0.92 3.51
C THR A 110 -20.31 -1.56 2.70
N VAL A 111 -19.26 -2.00 3.37
CA VAL A 111 -18.13 -2.67 2.70
C VAL A 111 -18.51 -4.07 2.22
N LEU A 112 -19.21 -4.85 3.05
CA LEU A 112 -19.62 -6.22 2.72
C LEU A 112 -20.67 -6.30 1.60
N ALA A 113 -21.39 -5.20 1.30
CA ALA A 113 -22.28 -5.12 0.14
C ALA A 113 -21.55 -5.38 -1.19
N ALA A 114 -20.26 -5.06 -1.28
CA ALA A 114 -19.42 -5.39 -2.42
C ALA A 114 -19.00 -6.87 -2.48
N ARG A 115 -19.35 -7.68 -1.47
CA ARG A 115 -19.00 -9.10 -1.32
C ARG A 115 -17.51 -9.35 -1.51
N PRO A 116 -16.63 -8.69 -0.75
CA PRO A 116 -15.20 -8.91 -0.83
C PRO A 116 -14.79 -10.27 -0.27
N GLU A 117 -13.73 -10.86 -0.82
CA GLU A 117 -12.99 -11.98 -0.25
C GLU A 117 -11.73 -11.52 0.50
N LEU A 118 -11.25 -10.33 0.12
CA LEU A 118 -10.12 -9.65 0.75
C LEU A 118 -10.40 -8.16 0.86
N VAL A 119 -10.13 -7.59 2.04
CA VAL A 119 -10.07 -6.14 2.25
C VAL A 119 -8.63 -5.74 2.54
N VAL A 120 -8.06 -4.82 1.75
CA VAL A 120 -6.71 -4.28 1.95
C VAL A 120 -6.81 -2.83 2.40
N SER A 121 -6.20 -2.49 3.53
CA SER A 121 -6.25 -1.15 4.10
C SER A 121 -4.87 -0.64 4.54
N ALA A 122 -4.70 0.68 4.57
CA ALA A 122 -3.59 1.35 5.25
C ALA A 122 -4.02 1.95 6.62
N TYR A 123 -5.25 1.73 7.05
CA TYR A 123 -5.79 2.33 8.27
C TYR A 123 -6.20 1.25 9.28
N PRO A 124 -5.56 1.19 10.48
CA PRO A 124 -5.95 0.24 11.52
C PRO A 124 -7.41 0.39 11.96
N ASP A 125 -7.94 1.61 11.92
CA ASP A 125 -9.31 1.94 12.33
C ASP A 125 -10.39 1.30 11.45
N ASP A 126 -10.04 0.90 10.22
CA ASP A 126 -10.94 0.14 9.37
C ASP A 126 -11.30 -1.24 9.96
N TYR A 127 -10.43 -1.77 10.82
CA TYR A 127 -10.65 -3.02 11.57
C TYR A 127 -11.08 -2.78 13.01
N GLY A 128 -11.50 -1.56 13.31
CA GLY A 128 -12.05 -1.19 14.60
C GLY A 128 -13.50 -1.65 14.79
N PRO A 129 -14.02 -1.63 16.04
CA PRO A 129 -15.36 -2.14 16.39
C PRO A 129 -16.51 -1.36 15.75
N LYS A 130 -16.26 -0.14 15.27
CA LYS A 130 -17.27 0.71 14.59
C LYS A 130 -17.18 0.62 13.05
N ALA A 131 -16.26 -0.19 12.51
CA ALA A 131 -16.04 -0.40 11.09
C ALA A 131 -16.15 -1.89 10.77
N LEU A 132 -15.16 -2.52 10.13
CA LEU A 132 -15.19 -3.94 9.77
C LEU A 132 -15.13 -4.88 10.98
N GLY A 133 -14.61 -4.42 12.10
CA GLY A 133 -14.44 -5.22 13.31
C GLY A 133 -13.15 -6.05 13.31
N ASP A 134 -13.09 -6.98 14.27
CA ASP A 134 -11.91 -7.83 14.46
C ASP A 134 -11.59 -8.69 13.23
N ARG A 135 -10.32 -8.70 12.82
CA ARG A 135 -9.84 -9.36 11.60
C ARG A 135 -10.01 -10.88 11.64
N ALA A 136 -9.87 -11.52 12.82
CA ALA A 136 -10.06 -12.96 12.94
C ALA A 136 -11.53 -13.34 12.77
N LYS A 137 -12.44 -12.55 13.37
CA LYS A 137 -13.89 -12.75 13.18
C LYS A 137 -14.32 -12.51 11.74
N LEU A 138 -13.73 -11.52 11.09
CA LEU A 138 -13.99 -11.23 9.68
C LEU A 138 -13.58 -12.42 8.80
N ALA A 139 -12.45 -13.07 9.10
CA ALA A 139 -12.00 -14.27 8.41
C ALA A 139 -12.91 -15.48 8.65
N GLU A 140 -13.49 -15.64 9.85
CA GLU A 140 -14.52 -16.66 10.14
C GLU A 140 -15.79 -16.46 9.29
N GLU A 141 -16.11 -15.21 8.95
CA GLU A 141 -17.21 -14.84 8.05
C GLU A 141 -16.86 -15.00 6.55
N GLY A 142 -15.65 -15.46 6.24
CA GLY A 142 -15.20 -15.71 4.86
C GLY A 142 -14.56 -14.48 4.19
N VAL A 143 -14.33 -13.39 4.91
CA VAL A 143 -13.67 -12.19 4.40
C VAL A 143 -12.30 -12.03 5.04
N ASN A 144 -11.26 -12.24 4.26
CA ASN A 144 -9.89 -12.01 4.71
C ASN A 144 -9.56 -10.50 4.74
N SER A 145 -8.52 -10.17 5.48
CA SER A 145 -8.06 -8.79 5.62
C SER A 145 -6.54 -8.69 5.54
N TYR A 146 -6.05 -7.60 4.98
CA TYR A 146 -4.63 -7.26 4.96
C TYR A 146 -4.46 -5.79 5.36
N LEU A 147 -3.74 -5.53 6.44
CA LEU A 147 -3.35 -4.18 6.84
C LEU A 147 -1.92 -3.94 6.32
N LEU A 148 -1.69 -2.87 5.55
CA LEU A 148 -0.34 -2.55 5.10
C LEU A 148 0.63 -2.50 6.28
N SER A 149 1.76 -3.16 6.17
CA SER A 149 2.66 -3.46 7.29
C SER A 149 3.19 -2.22 8.01
N GLY A 150 3.37 -1.12 7.28
CA GLY A 150 3.73 0.16 7.87
C GLY A 150 2.64 0.82 8.72
N ALA A 151 1.40 0.32 8.66
CA ALA A 151 0.29 0.75 9.52
C ALA A 151 0.10 -0.15 10.74
N CYS A 152 0.88 -1.23 10.90
CA CYS A 152 0.81 -2.09 12.06
C CYS A 152 1.22 -1.35 13.33
N GLN A 153 0.36 -1.40 14.35
CA GLN A 153 0.59 -0.67 15.60
C GLN A 153 1.76 -1.23 16.43
N GLY A 154 2.36 -0.37 17.25
CA GLY A 154 3.39 -0.76 18.21
C GLY A 154 4.78 -1.00 17.62
N ARG A 155 5.00 -0.66 16.37
CA ARG A 155 6.28 -0.77 15.66
C ARG A 155 6.61 0.45 14.80
N LYS A 156 7.85 0.60 14.41
CA LYS A 156 8.26 1.63 13.46
C LYS A 156 7.88 1.20 12.05
N ALA A 157 7.24 2.10 11.31
CA ALA A 157 7.04 1.96 9.88
C ALA A 157 8.34 2.29 9.13
N THR A 158 8.65 1.53 8.09
CA THR A 158 9.81 1.73 7.24
C THR A 158 9.44 1.51 5.77
N VAL A 159 10.29 1.96 4.85
CA VAL A 159 10.11 1.65 3.43
C VAL A 159 10.15 0.14 3.16
N ASP A 160 10.91 -0.62 3.95
CA ASP A 160 11.01 -2.08 3.81
C ASP A 160 9.66 -2.79 4.07
N ASP A 161 8.74 -2.17 4.81
CA ASP A 161 7.38 -2.68 4.99
C ASP A 161 6.61 -2.72 3.67
N THR A 162 6.78 -1.70 2.81
CA THR A 162 6.18 -1.71 1.47
C THR A 162 6.73 -2.85 0.62
N TYR A 163 8.03 -3.15 0.71
CA TYR A 163 8.61 -4.28 0.00
C TYR A 163 8.05 -5.62 0.48
N ALA A 164 7.85 -5.75 1.79
CA ALA A 164 7.22 -6.94 2.38
C ALA A 164 5.76 -7.08 1.94
N ASP A 165 5.00 -5.98 1.92
CA ASP A 165 3.60 -5.96 1.49
C ASP A 165 3.46 -6.36 0.02
N LEU A 166 4.32 -5.83 -0.86
CA LEU A 166 4.34 -6.20 -2.28
C LEU A 166 4.59 -7.70 -2.46
N LYS A 167 5.57 -8.26 -1.75
CA LYS A 167 5.87 -9.70 -1.81
C LYS A 167 4.72 -10.55 -1.28
N ASN A 168 4.18 -10.20 -0.12
CA ASN A 168 3.08 -10.93 0.51
C ASN A 168 1.83 -10.91 -0.36
N LEU A 169 1.44 -9.74 -0.87
CA LEU A 169 0.27 -9.59 -1.75
C LEU A 169 0.52 -10.20 -3.12
N GLY A 170 1.73 -10.05 -3.67
CA GLY A 170 2.14 -10.69 -4.92
C GLY A 170 2.04 -12.20 -4.85
N ASP A 171 2.58 -12.81 -3.80
CA ASP A 171 2.47 -14.24 -3.57
C ASP A 171 1.01 -14.67 -3.37
N LEU A 172 0.26 -13.98 -2.51
CA LEU A 172 -1.14 -14.27 -2.25
C LEU A 172 -2.00 -14.23 -3.51
N LEU A 173 -1.76 -13.26 -4.39
CA LEU A 173 -2.57 -12.99 -5.57
C LEU A 173 -2.04 -13.66 -6.85
N GLY A 174 -0.92 -14.40 -6.77
CA GLY A 174 -0.29 -15.03 -7.93
C GLY A 174 0.41 -14.04 -8.87
N ALA A 175 0.93 -12.94 -8.33
CA ALA A 175 1.61 -11.87 -9.05
C ALA A 175 3.06 -11.67 -8.55
N THR A 176 3.77 -12.78 -8.29
CA THR A 176 5.11 -12.76 -7.67
C THR A 176 6.13 -12.01 -8.54
N ASP A 177 6.13 -12.25 -9.85
CA ASP A 177 7.07 -11.59 -10.78
C ASP A 177 6.85 -10.07 -10.81
N GLN A 178 5.59 -9.62 -10.83
CA GLN A 178 5.23 -8.20 -10.78
C GLN A 178 5.67 -7.58 -9.45
N ALA A 179 5.47 -8.30 -8.34
CA ALA A 179 5.89 -7.84 -7.02
C ALA A 179 7.41 -7.67 -6.92
N GLU A 180 8.18 -8.61 -7.45
CA GLU A 180 9.64 -8.54 -7.49
C GLU A 180 10.14 -7.37 -8.35
N ALA A 181 9.53 -7.16 -9.51
CA ALA A 181 9.84 -6.02 -10.38
C ALA A 181 9.55 -4.69 -9.69
N LEU A 182 8.41 -4.56 -9.00
CA LEU A 182 8.05 -3.38 -8.22
C LEU A 182 9.02 -3.13 -7.07
N VAL A 183 9.38 -4.16 -6.31
CA VAL A 183 10.38 -4.05 -5.22
C VAL A 183 11.71 -3.58 -5.76
N THR A 184 12.16 -4.14 -6.89
CA THR A 184 13.42 -3.74 -7.53
C THR A 184 13.39 -2.27 -7.96
N LYS A 185 12.29 -1.84 -8.61
CA LYS A 185 12.09 -0.45 -9.01
C LYS A 185 12.13 0.50 -7.79
N LEU A 186 11.33 0.23 -6.76
CA LEU A 186 11.25 1.09 -5.57
C LEU A 186 12.58 1.15 -4.79
N ARG A 187 13.29 0.05 -4.69
CA ARG A 187 14.65 0.05 -4.10
C ARG A 187 15.59 0.94 -4.91
N GLY A 188 15.59 0.80 -6.23
CA GLY A 188 16.40 1.65 -7.08
C GLY A 188 16.09 3.14 -6.93
N GLU A 189 14.81 3.50 -6.81
CA GLU A 189 14.38 4.89 -6.55
C GLU A 189 14.92 5.41 -5.22
N ILE A 190 14.77 4.64 -4.14
CA ILE A 190 15.26 5.00 -2.80
C ILE A 190 16.77 5.09 -2.76
N ASP A 191 17.48 4.08 -3.28
CA ASP A 191 18.95 3.98 -3.21
C ASP A 191 19.64 5.04 -4.10
N SER A 192 18.94 5.58 -5.10
CA SER A 192 19.45 6.68 -5.95
C SER A 192 19.49 8.02 -5.25
N VAL A 193 18.72 8.21 -4.16
CA VAL A 193 18.65 9.48 -3.44
C VAL A 193 19.84 9.64 -2.52
N LYS A 194 20.59 10.72 -2.72
CA LYS A 194 21.74 11.05 -1.85
C LYS A 194 21.25 11.87 -0.65
N PRO A 195 21.52 11.41 0.58
CA PRO A 195 21.12 12.14 1.77
C PRO A 195 21.85 13.50 1.86
N VAL A 196 21.19 14.48 2.49
CA VAL A 196 21.81 15.76 2.82
C VAL A 196 22.81 15.59 3.96
N SER A 197 23.76 16.53 4.07
CA SER A 197 24.69 16.62 5.19
C SER A 197 24.15 17.51 6.31
N GLY A 198 24.74 17.40 7.51
CA GLY A 198 24.43 18.31 8.63
C GLY A 198 23.30 17.84 9.54
N ASN A 199 22.58 16.78 9.19
CA ASN A 199 21.46 16.22 9.99
C ASN A 199 20.43 17.29 10.41
N PRO A 200 19.86 18.07 9.46
CA PRO A 200 18.91 19.12 9.78
C PRO A 200 17.71 18.57 10.53
N LYS A 201 17.22 19.32 11.52
CA LYS A 201 15.99 19.00 12.24
C LYS A 201 14.77 19.43 11.45
N VAL A 202 13.85 18.52 11.24
CA VAL A 202 12.61 18.76 10.49
C VAL A 202 11.41 18.57 11.41
N PHE A 203 10.57 19.59 11.49
CA PHE A 203 9.25 19.47 12.09
C PHE A 203 8.27 19.02 11.03
N VAL A 204 7.55 17.93 11.26
CA VAL A 204 6.47 17.47 10.36
C VAL A 204 5.15 18.03 10.87
N TYR A 205 4.52 18.87 10.06
CA TYR A 205 3.24 19.50 10.37
C TYR A 205 2.11 18.78 9.64
N SER A 206 1.27 18.10 10.41
CA SER A 206 0.08 17.36 9.93
C SER A 206 -1.22 18.10 10.29
N GLY A 207 -1.15 19.42 10.49
CA GLY A 207 -2.29 20.26 10.81
C GLY A 207 -2.43 20.62 12.28
N GLY A 208 -3.48 21.38 12.58
CA GLY A 208 -3.81 21.83 13.92
C GLY A 208 -3.24 23.20 14.29
N LYS A 209 -4.14 24.20 14.45
CA LYS A 209 -3.74 25.59 14.73
C LYS A 209 -3.47 25.87 16.19
N ASP A 210 -4.31 25.33 17.09
CA ASP A 210 -4.14 25.52 18.54
C ASP A 210 -2.97 24.66 19.06
N LYS A 211 -2.96 23.40 18.69
CA LYS A 211 -1.89 22.44 18.97
C LYS A 211 -1.55 21.70 17.68
N PRO A 212 -0.33 21.82 17.19
CA PRO A 212 0.04 21.12 15.96
C PRO A 212 0.10 19.61 16.18
N THR A 213 -0.41 18.87 15.22
CA THR A 213 -0.26 17.43 15.14
C THR A 213 1.01 17.12 14.36
N THR A 214 1.77 16.16 14.83
CA THR A 214 3.01 15.69 14.20
C THR A 214 3.13 14.18 14.26
N PRO A 215 3.58 13.52 13.19
CA PRO A 215 4.00 12.14 13.23
C PRO A 215 5.35 12.02 13.95
N GLY A 216 5.45 11.00 14.81
CA GLY A 216 6.67 10.71 15.54
C GLY A 216 7.47 9.54 14.97
N SER A 217 8.29 8.93 15.80
CA SER A 217 9.27 7.91 15.39
C SER A 217 8.70 6.59 14.88
N GLN A 218 7.40 6.37 14.98
CA GLN A 218 6.75 5.16 14.43
C GLN A 218 6.11 5.40 13.05
N ALA A 219 5.98 6.64 12.60
CA ALA A 219 5.45 6.96 11.28
C ALA A 219 6.50 6.77 10.18
N LEU A 220 6.06 6.45 8.97
CA LEU A 220 6.94 6.25 7.80
C LEU A 220 7.81 7.48 7.50
N VAL A 221 7.27 8.68 7.72
CA VAL A 221 8.03 9.92 7.47
C VAL A 221 9.30 10.03 8.33
N ASP A 222 9.35 9.41 9.51
CA ASP A 222 10.56 9.35 10.32
C ASP A 222 11.66 8.52 9.62
N ASP A 223 11.30 7.38 9.00
CA ASP A 223 12.25 6.59 8.19
C ASP A 223 12.71 7.37 6.96
N LEU A 224 11.80 8.09 6.29
CA LEU A 224 12.13 8.94 5.14
C LEU A 224 13.08 10.08 5.52
N LEU A 225 12.84 10.78 6.64
CA LEU A 225 13.74 11.82 7.15
C LEU A 225 15.12 11.26 7.45
N ARG A 226 15.20 10.12 8.14
CA ARG A 226 16.47 9.47 8.43
C ARG A 226 17.22 9.07 7.15
N ARG A 227 16.52 8.53 6.14
CA ARG A 227 17.12 8.23 4.82
C ARG A 227 17.54 9.49 4.06
N ALA A 228 16.83 10.59 4.26
CA ALA A 228 17.20 11.90 3.72
C ALA A 228 18.42 12.53 4.41
N GLY A 229 18.95 11.94 5.49
CA GLY A 229 20.03 12.52 6.30
C GLY A 229 19.57 13.61 7.25
N ALA A 230 18.29 13.60 7.64
CA ALA A 230 17.64 14.55 8.53
C ALA A 230 17.12 13.89 9.81
N ALA A 231 16.78 14.68 10.81
CA ALA A 231 16.21 14.23 12.07
C ALA A 231 14.79 14.76 12.27
N ASN A 232 13.89 13.91 12.77
CA ASN A 232 12.58 14.34 13.22
C ASN A 232 12.74 15.24 14.45
N ALA A 233 12.05 16.40 14.47
CA ALA A 233 12.10 17.32 15.61
C ALA A 233 11.40 16.76 16.85
N PHE A 234 10.50 15.79 16.72
CA PHE A 234 9.71 15.19 17.82
C PHE A 234 9.78 13.65 17.80
N PRO A 235 10.98 13.06 17.95
CA PRO A 235 11.16 11.61 17.85
C PRO A 235 10.53 10.83 19.02
N GLU A 236 10.22 11.47 20.14
CA GLU A 236 9.57 10.86 21.29
C GLU A 236 8.05 10.68 21.12
N VAL A 237 7.44 11.38 20.16
CA VAL A 237 6.04 11.13 19.81
C VAL A 237 5.91 9.74 19.22
N THR A 238 4.97 8.94 19.73
CA THR A 238 4.69 7.60 19.25
C THR A 238 3.52 7.65 18.28
N GLY A 239 3.70 7.24 17.03
CA GLY A 239 2.64 7.37 16.02
C GLY A 239 2.35 8.83 15.66
N PHE A 240 1.10 9.26 15.81
CA PHE A 240 0.67 10.65 15.63
C PHE A 240 0.31 11.25 16.98
N GLY A 241 0.78 12.46 17.27
CA GLY A 241 0.51 13.14 18.52
C GLY A 241 0.42 14.66 18.39
N GLN A 242 -0.24 15.28 19.35
CA GLN A 242 -0.26 16.75 19.48
C GLN A 242 0.93 17.21 20.30
N VAL A 243 1.59 18.25 19.82
CA VAL A 243 2.66 18.97 20.54
C VAL A 243 2.22 20.41 20.80
N ASN A 244 3.04 21.23 21.44
CA ASN A 244 2.74 22.64 21.64
C ASN A 244 3.75 23.54 20.91
N TRP A 245 3.33 24.76 20.63
CA TRP A 245 4.12 25.72 19.87
C TRP A 245 5.37 26.19 20.65
N GLU A 246 5.30 26.25 21.96
CA GLU A 246 6.46 26.63 22.79
C GLU A 246 7.58 25.60 22.70
N GLU A 247 7.22 24.31 22.66
CA GLU A 247 8.21 23.27 22.50
C GLU A 247 8.80 23.28 21.09
N LEU A 248 8.02 23.60 20.05
CA LEU A 248 8.53 23.82 18.69
C LEU A 248 9.55 24.96 18.64
N VAL A 249 9.23 26.11 19.26
CA VAL A 249 10.16 27.26 19.35
C VAL A 249 11.46 26.86 20.04
N LYS A 250 11.40 26.12 21.13
CA LYS A 250 12.56 25.64 21.88
C LYS A 250 13.43 24.69 21.07
N ARG A 251 12.83 23.81 20.27
CA ARG A 251 13.54 22.86 19.38
C ARG A 251 14.13 23.53 18.18
N ASN A 252 13.53 24.61 17.75
CA ASN A 252 13.98 25.46 16.62
C ASN A 252 14.37 24.63 15.38
N PRO A 253 13.44 24.00 14.69
CA PRO A 253 13.74 23.17 13.52
C PRO A 253 14.30 24.00 12.35
N ASP A 254 15.11 23.35 11.54
CA ASP A 254 15.75 23.93 10.36
C ASP A 254 14.79 23.99 9.14
N ALA A 255 13.82 23.08 9.07
CA ALA A 255 12.76 23.04 8.06
C ALA A 255 11.43 22.55 8.66
N ILE A 256 10.32 22.88 8.00
CA ILE A 256 8.99 22.34 8.28
C ILE A 256 8.53 21.55 7.06
N LEU A 257 8.32 20.24 7.23
CA LEU A 257 7.63 19.42 6.27
C LEU A 257 6.13 19.53 6.50
N ILE A 258 5.40 19.95 5.49
CA ILE A 258 3.94 20.11 5.54
C ILE A 258 3.32 18.94 4.77
N GLU A 259 2.50 18.16 5.45
CA GLU A 259 1.66 17.16 4.81
C GLU A 259 0.48 17.85 4.13
N ASP A 260 0.51 17.89 2.79
CA ASP A 260 -0.57 18.45 1.99
C ASP A 260 -1.77 17.50 1.97
N GLN A 261 -2.88 17.96 2.53
CA GLN A 261 -4.06 17.13 2.70
C GLN A 261 -5.36 17.94 2.57
N ALA A 262 -6.44 17.26 2.17
CA ALA A 262 -7.69 17.91 1.78
C ALA A 262 -8.34 18.77 2.88
N PHE A 263 -8.16 18.43 4.16
CA PHE A 263 -8.74 19.22 5.26
C PHE A 263 -7.85 20.39 5.71
N GLU A 264 -6.56 20.38 5.37
CA GLU A 264 -5.61 21.47 5.56
C GLU A 264 -4.62 21.52 4.40
N PRO A 265 -4.98 22.19 3.29
CA PRO A 265 -4.11 22.33 2.13
C PRO A 265 -2.80 23.07 2.47
N ALA A 266 -1.72 22.69 1.80
CA ALA A 266 -0.38 23.21 2.09
C ALA A 266 -0.32 24.75 2.06
N ASP A 267 -0.98 25.41 1.10
CA ASP A 267 -1.01 26.87 1.02
C ASP A 267 -1.64 27.50 2.28
N ALA A 268 -2.71 26.91 2.79
CA ALA A 268 -3.36 27.37 4.01
C ALA A 268 -2.47 27.15 5.24
N ALA A 269 -1.77 26.01 5.31
CA ALA A 269 -0.79 25.71 6.36
C ALA A 269 0.37 26.69 6.34
N ILE A 270 0.97 26.97 5.16
CA ILE A 270 2.06 27.94 5.00
C ILE A 270 1.61 29.34 5.41
N ALA A 271 0.43 29.79 4.95
CA ALA A 271 -0.12 31.08 5.31
C ALA A 271 -0.31 31.23 6.83
N PHE A 272 -0.82 30.18 7.49
CA PHE A 272 -0.95 30.14 8.95
C PHE A 272 0.42 30.21 9.63
N LEU A 273 1.35 29.32 9.30
CA LEU A 273 2.67 29.22 9.93
C LEU A 273 3.46 30.53 9.77
N THR A 274 3.38 31.18 8.62
CA THR A 274 4.06 32.46 8.35
C THR A 274 3.44 33.66 9.03
N SER A 275 2.15 33.59 9.42
CA SER A 275 1.43 34.67 10.09
C SER A 275 1.29 34.49 11.60
N TYR A 276 1.57 33.30 12.14
CA TYR A 276 1.36 32.98 13.55
C TYR A 276 2.47 33.54 14.44
N PRO A 277 2.21 34.60 15.26
CA PRO A 277 3.25 35.36 15.96
C PRO A 277 4.17 34.54 16.86
N PRO A 278 3.68 33.51 17.61
CA PRO A 278 4.53 32.77 18.56
C PRO A 278 5.73 32.06 17.92
N ILE A 279 5.66 31.68 16.64
CA ILE A 279 6.73 30.91 15.97
C ILE A 279 7.56 31.72 14.99
N GLN A 280 7.37 33.03 14.88
CA GLN A 280 8.12 33.89 13.93
C GLN A 280 9.63 33.89 14.20
N GLY A 281 10.06 33.50 15.40
CA GLY A 281 11.47 33.31 15.75
C GLY A 281 12.10 32.02 15.27
N VAL A 282 11.29 31.03 14.87
CA VAL A 282 11.76 29.70 14.45
C VAL A 282 12.53 29.81 13.13
N THR A 283 13.70 29.19 13.03
CA THR A 283 14.60 29.25 11.87
C THR A 283 13.86 28.86 10.58
N ALA A 284 13.15 27.74 10.57
CA ALA A 284 12.38 27.27 9.42
C ALA A 284 11.33 28.29 8.93
N VAL A 285 10.68 29.03 9.85
CA VAL A 285 9.67 30.06 9.52
C VAL A 285 10.35 31.31 8.95
N LYS A 286 11.41 31.81 9.61
CA LYS A 286 12.17 32.99 9.19
C LYS A 286 12.76 32.80 7.78
N GLU A 287 13.30 31.63 7.51
CA GLU A 287 13.96 31.30 6.25
C GLU A 287 12.99 30.75 5.21
N LYS A 288 11.69 30.61 5.57
CA LYS A 288 10.63 30.04 4.72
C LYS A 288 10.99 28.65 4.17
N ARG A 289 11.66 27.84 4.98
CA ARG A 289 12.03 26.46 4.64
C ARG A 289 10.85 25.51 4.85
N PHE A 290 9.91 25.54 3.92
CA PHE A 290 8.75 24.67 3.88
C PHE A 290 8.90 23.62 2.78
N ILE A 291 8.73 22.36 3.16
CA ILE A 291 8.77 21.21 2.26
C ILE A 291 7.36 20.67 2.17
N VAL A 292 6.73 20.76 1.02
CA VAL A 292 5.37 20.27 0.82
C VAL A 292 5.42 18.84 0.29
N VAL A 293 4.80 17.92 1.02
CA VAL A 293 4.68 16.51 0.62
C VAL A 293 3.20 16.10 0.67
N PRO A 294 2.62 15.62 -0.44
CA PRO A 294 1.27 15.08 -0.41
C PRO A 294 1.14 13.98 0.64
N VAL A 295 0.07 13.99 1.43
CA VAL A 295 -0.11 13.04 2.55
C VAL A 295 0.00 11.57 2.11
N ASN A 296 -0.49 11.25 0.90
CA ASN A 296 -0.40 9.91 0.34
C ASN A 296 1.04 9.46 0.03
N ASP A 297 1.98 10.39 -0.12
CA ASP A 297 3.38 10.09 -0.38
C ASP A 297 4.13 9.71 0.91
N ASN A 298 3.62 10.17 2.06
CA ASN A 298 4.13 9.84 3.40
C ASN A 298 3.48 8.58 4.00
N GLN A 299 2.55 7.94 3.29
CA GLN A 299 1.94 6.68 3.72
C GLN A 299 2.71 5.47 3.17
N PRO A 300 2.65 4.30 3.87
CA PRO A 300 3.21 3.07 3.34
C PRO A 300 2.63 2.72 1.98
N GLY A 301 3.47 2.70 0.94
CA GLY A 301 3.02 2.47 -0.43
C GLY A 301 4.08 2.79 -1.48
N LEU A 302 3.64 2.86 -2.73
CA LEU A 302 4.52 2.98 -3.90
C LEU A 302 5.22 4.35 -4.04
N ARG A 303 4.81 5.35 -3.24
CA ARG A 303 5.22 6.75 -3.41
C ARG A 303 6.40 7.17 -2.54
N SER A 304 6.95 6.25 -1.71
CA SER A 304 8.04 6.56 -0.76
C SER A 304 9.31 7.12 -1.44
N GLY A 305 9.63 6.65 -2.66
CA GLY A 305 10.76 7.18 -3.44
C GLY A 305 10.58 8.65 -3.80
N ARG A 306 9.37 9.02 -4.25
CA ARG A 306 9.00 10.40 -4.59
C ARG A 306 9.02 11.29 -3.34
N ALA A 307 8.47 10.82 -2.22
CA ALA A 307 8.52 11.56 -0.97
C ALA A 307 9.96 11.83 -0.52
N LEU A 308 10.83 10.82 -0.56
CA LEU A 308 12.24 10.96 -0.20
C LEU A 308 12.95 11.97 -1.09
N GLN A 309 12.74 11.93 -2.42
CA GLN A 309 13.29 12.90 -3.37
C GLN A 309 12.83 14.33 -3.05
N THR A 310 11.53 14.53 -2.76
CA THR A 310 10.96 15.82 -2.40
C THR A 310 11.58 16.35 -1.09
N ILE A 311 11.73 15.49 -0.09
CA ILE A 311 12.35 15.87 1.20
C ILE A 311 13.80 16.31 0.99
N VAL A 312 14.60 15.52 0.28
CA VAL A 312 16.01 15.86 0.03
C VAL A 312 16.15 17.14 -0.78
N ALA A 313 15.34 17.32 -1.82
CA ALA A 313 15.36 18.56 -2.63
C ALA A 313 14.99 19.80 -1.81
N GLY A 314 14.08 19.68 -0.86
CA GLY A 314 13.68 20.80 0.01
C GLY A 314 14.64 21.07 1.17
N LEU A 315 15.55 20.16 1.48
CA LEU A 315 16.58 20.33 2.51
C LEU A 315 17.92 20.85 1.96
N GLY A 316 18.21 20.62 0.68
CA GLY A 316 19.44 21.08 0.01
C GLY A 316 19.29 22.47 -0.51
#